data_a2d0c7be2479cd7588b9649e931a05c1
#
_entry.id   a2d0c7be2479cd7588b9649e931a05c1
#
_cell.length_a   1.000
_cell.length_b   1.000
_cell.length_c   1.000
_cell.angle_alpha   90.00
_cell.angle_beta   90.00
_cell.angle_gamma   90.00
#
_symmetry.space_group_name_H-M   'P 1'
#
loop_
_entity.id
_entity.type
_entity.pdbx_description
1 polymer ?
#
loop_
_entity_poly.entity_id
_entity_poly.type
_entity_poly.pdbx_seq_one_letter_code
_entity_poly.pdbx_strand_id
1 'polypeptide(L)'
;GNPDYAYTPLMGDAVLYAKNESNNQYGPTKVNNNMKFMYFGDPTIIPAFPQNAGMIDSLSRDTLRALDRVSLDGRALNREGNDPGLNDLEGKITIYDNDYRVSREYIYNTSGATSLVSYYLEGNRLFNGNISFNGNSFSTEAFIPKDIQYHGTEGKVRMIYWNSDRQFDGSAAIDDIHVGGINPDASSDVLGPNITFHSGDIELQNGAVIFDTSIVRIVFEDQSGINITGTIGHVLEMSIDNGQQLVDLSELFVYEQNDFTEGKVEYAVDNYLDEGEHLIEISAFDNYNNYSQVELSLTVLHEGDELVQNLVNFPNPFKDQTDITFASAFSGLADLRIYTISGKSVAGLTDISIHSGFNAIPFTAQDDYGHPLAAGVYFYVLEVETGDETIKQYNKMVVLP
;
A
#
# COMPACT_ATOMS: atom_id res chain seq x y z
N GLY A 1 -23.18 -12.53 19.52
CA GLY A 1 -23.79 -13.42 18.53
C GLY A 1 -24.76 -14.38 19.20
N ASN A 2 -25.84 -14.77 18.53
CA ASN A 2 -26.76 -15.78 19.07
C ASN A 2 -26.04 -17.15 19.03
N PRO A 3 -25.90 -17.85 20.17
CA PRO A 3 -25.18 -19.13 20.25
C PRO A 3 -25.84 -20.28 19.44
N ASP A 4 -27.02 -20.07 18.87
CA ASP A 4 -27.77 -21.10 18.14
C ASP A 4 -27.41 -21.24 16.66
N TYR A 5 -26.51 -20.34 16.09
CA TYR A 5 -26.10 -20.46 14.71
C TYR A 5 -24.72 -21.10 14.58
N ALA A 6 -24.73 -22.40 14.34
CA ALA A 6 -23.53 -23.20 14.08
C ALA A 6 -22.86 -22.92 12.70
N TYR A 7 -23.44 -22.04 11.88
CA TYR A 7 -22.93 -21.67 10.55
C TYR A 7 -23.43 -20.29 10.13
N THR A 8 -22.73 -19.66 9.22
CA THR A 8 -23.15 -18.39 8.63
C THR A 8 -24.42 -18.60 7.81
N PRO A 9 -25.54 -17.91 8.13
CA PRO A 9 -26.78 -18.10 7.41
C PRO A 9 -26.68 -17.58 5.98
N LEU A 10 -27.47 -18.15 5.07
CA LEU A 10 -27.68 -17.55 3.75
C LEU A 10 -28.24 -16.13 3.90
N MET A 11 -27.89 -15.24 2.98
CA MET A 11 -28.35 -13.85 3.05
C MET A 11 -29.87 -13.76 3.08
N GLY A 12 -30.57 -14.60 2.32
CA GLY A 12 -32.02 -14.66 2.33
C GLY A 12 -32.60 -15.04 3.69
N ASP A 13 -32.00 -16.03 4.38
CA ASP A 13 -32.42 -16.47 5.72
C ASP A 13 -32.17 -15.38 6.76
N ALA A 14 -31.00 -14.68 6.68
CA ALA A 14 -30.68 -13.58 7.57
C ALA A 14 -31.69 -12.42 7.43
N VAL A 15 -32.05 -12.04 6.20
CA VAL A 15 -33.07 -11.02 5.94
C VAL A 15 -34.44 -11.44 6.43
N LEU A 16 -34.81 -12.70 6.20
CA LEU A 16 -36.12 -13.26 6.67
C LEU A 16 -36.18 -13.25 8.19
N TYR A 17 -35.11 -13.71 8.86
CA TYR A 17 -35.01 -13.69 10.32
C TYR A 17 -35.14 -12.26 10.87
N ALA A 18 -34.38 -11.32 10.34
CA ALA A 18 -34.42 -9.89 10.78
C ALA A 18 -35.82 -9.29 10.65
N LYS A 19 -36.54 -9.60 9.56
CA LYS A 19 -37.94 -9.16 9.36
C LYS A 19 -38.89 -9.79 10.35
N ASN A 20 -38.74 -11.07 10.62
CA ASN A 20 -39.59 -11.80 11.59
C ASN A 20 -39.36 -11.26 13.00
N GLU A 21 -38.10 -11.11 13.42
CA GLU A 21 -37.76 -10.53 14.73
C GLU A 21 -38.30 -9.09 14.89
N SER A 22 -38.13 -8.24 13.86
CA SER A 22 -38.72 -6.91 13.88
C SER A 22 -40.22 -6.90 14.03
N ASN A 23 -40.93 -7.86 13.39
CA ASN A 23 -42.38 -7.99 13.53
C ASN A 23 -42.77 -8.48 14.94
N ASN A 24 -42.04 -9.44 15.50
CA ASN A 24 -42.26 -9.98 16.85
C ASN A 24 -42.06 -8.90 17.93
N GLN A 25 -41.00 -8.11 17.84
CA GLN A 25 -40.68 -7.10 18.85
C GLN A 25 -41.57 -5.86 18.79
N TYR A 26 -41.96 -5.42 17.58
CA TYR A 26 -42.58 -4.10 17.39
C TYR A 26 -44.06 -4.20 16.91
N GLY A 27 -44.56 -5.40 16.66
CA GLY A 27 -45.94 -5.60 16.28
C GLY A 27 -46.36 -5.03 14.93
N PRO A 28 -47.67 -4.95 14.66
CA PRO A 28 -48.21 -4.62 13.33
C PRO A 28 -47.82 -3.26 12.75
N THR A 29 -47.44 -2.32 13.58
CA THR A 29 -47.03 -0.97 13.16
C THR A 29 -45.71 -0.96 12.35
N LYS A 30 -44.84 -1.94 12.53
CA LYS A 30 -43.59 -2.08 11.80
C LYS A 30 -43.67 -2.96 10.55
N VAL A 31 -44.76 -3.76 10.39
CA VAL A 31 -44.98 -4.62 9.22
C VAL A 31 -44.89 -3.81 7.92
N ASN A 32 -45.49 -2.62 7.87
CA ASN A 32 -45.48 -1.78 6.70
C ASN A 32 -44.04 -1.32 6.32
N ASN A 33 -43.18 -1.09 7.30
CA ASN A 33 -41.78 -0.77 7.03
C ASN A 33 -41.04 -2.00 6.51
N ASN A 34 -41.19 -3.14 7.13
CA ASN A 34 -40.54 -4.39 6.69
C ASN A 34 -40.94 -4.78 5.26
N MET A 35 -42.18 -4.49 4.84
CA MET A 35 -42.65 -4.71 3.47
C MET A 35 -42.01 -3.79 2.45
N LYS A 36 -41.48 -2.63 2.86
CA LYS A 36 -40.81 -1.66 1.96
C LYS A 36 -39.35 -2.02 1.72
N PHE A 37 -38.75 -2.80 2.58
CA PHE A 37 -37.38 -3.25 2.41
C PHE A 37 -37.36 -4.53 1.59
N MET A 38 -36.82 -4.47 0.38
CA MET A 38 -36.60 -5.62 -0.48
C MET A 38 -35.12 -5.90 -0.58
N TYR A 39 -34.75 -7.15 -0.50
CA TYR A 39 -33.39 -7.60 -0.78
C TYR A 39 -33.22 -7.73 -2.30
N PHE A 40 -32.27 -7.00 -2.85
CA PHE A 40 -31.89 -7.09 -4.25
C PHE A 40 -30.54 -7.83 -4.33
N GLY A 41 -30.56 -9.07 -4.72
CA GLY A 41 -29.39 -9.93 -4.83
C GLY A 41 -29.77 -11.41 -4.77
N ASP A 42 -28.77 -12.27 -4.87
CA ASP A 42 -28.95 -13.70 -4.73
C ASP A 42 -29.14 -14.06 -3.23
N PRO A 43 -30.30 -14.60 -2.84
CA PRO A 43 -30.58 -14.96 -1.46
C PRO A 43 -29.76 -16.17 -0.97
N THR A 44 -29.10 -16.89 -1.88
CA THR A 44 -28.28 -18.06 -1.56
C THR A 44 -26.82 -17.72 -1.29
N ILE A 45 -26.43 -16.45 -1.42
CA ILE A 45 -25.08 -15.99 -1.08
C ILE A 45 -24.85 -16.17 0.43
N ILE A 46 -23.69 -16.74 0.76
CA ILE A 46 -23.15 -16.77 2.11
C ILE A 46 -22.30 -15.51 2.27
N PRO A 47 -22.63 -14.61 3.22
CA PRO A 47 -21.74 -13.46 3.50
C PRO A 47 -20.35 -13.93 3.92
N ALA A 48 -19.33 -13.25 3.45
CA ALA A 48 -17.93 -13.54 3.79
C ALA A 48 -17.60 -13.00 5.20
N PHE A 49 -18.31 -13.47 6.22
CA PHE A 49 -17.97 -13.21 7.61
C PHE A 49 -16.96 -14.24 8.11
N PRO A 50 -16.01 -13.85 8.97
CA PRO A 50 -15.10 -14.78 9.61
C PRO A 50 -15.84 -15.92 10.30
N GLN A 51 -15.42 -17.15 10.03
CA GLN A 51 -16.15 -18.36 10.44
C GLN A 51 -15.72 -18.87 11.81
N ASN A 52 -14.55 -18.48 12.29
CA ASN A 52 -13.98 -18.93 13.55
C ASN A 52 -13.80 -17.77 14.52
N ALA A 53 -13.76 -18.08 15.82
CA ALA A 53 -13.53 -17.09 16.87
C ALA A 53 -12.09 -17.22 17.35
N GLY A 54 -11.33 -16.11 17.25
CA GLY A 54 -10.03 -16.00 17.89
C GLY A 54 -10.15 -15.39 19.29
N MET A 55 -9.02 -15.22 19.93
CA MET A 55 -8.91 -14.60 21.24
C MET A 55 -7.71 -13.65 21.28
N ILE A 56 -7.91 -12.46 21.81
CA ILE A 56 -6.83 -11.57 22.24
C ILE A 56 -6.70 -11.83 23.75
N ASP A 57 -5.61 -12.53 24.12
CA ASP A 57 -5.43 -13.04 25.48
C ASP A 57 -4.97 -11.95 26.45
N SER A 58 -4.12 -11.05 25.94
CA SER A 58 -3.59 -9.97 26.76
C SER A 58 -3.36 -8.69 25.96
N LEU A 59 -3.51 -7.57 26.63
CA LEU A 59 -3.08 -6.26 26.25
C LEU A 59 -2.24 -5.71 27.41
N SER A 60 -1.02 -5.28 27.14
CA SER A 60 -0.09 -4.88 28.23
C SER A 60 -0.52 -3.64 29.02
N ARG A 61 -1.60 -2.97 28.61
CA ARG A 61 -2.15 -1.79 29.24
C ARG A 61 -3.68 -1.84 29.28
N ASP A 62 -4.26 -1.48 30.41
CA ASP A 62 -5.72 -1.31 30.55
C ASP A 62 -6.21 0.02 29.95
N THR A 63 -5.32 0.97 29.77
CA THR A 63 -5.56 2.27 29.15
C THR A 63 -4.50 2.50 28.08
N LEU A 64 -4.92 2.77 26.86
CA LEU A 64 -4.05 3.19 25.76
C LEU A 64 -3.86 4.71 25.84
N ARG A 65 -2.64 5.14 26.10
CA ARG A 65 -2.30 6.56 26.15
C ARG A 65 -1.54 6.95 24.89
N ALA A 66 -1.63 8.18 24.51
CA ALA A 66 -0.74 8.73 23.49
C ALA A 66 0.72 8.43 23.84
N LEU A 67 1.48 7.98 22.85
CA LEU A 67 2.90 7.60 22.95
C LEU A 67 3.18 6.38 23.86
N ASP A 68 2.19 5.52 24.08
CA ASP A 68 2.42 4.23 24.69
C ASP A 68 2.89 3.23 23.63
N ARG A 69 3.86 2.39 24.00
CA ARG A 69 4.16 1.12 23.34
C ARG A 69 3.39 0.02 24.05
N VAL A 70 2.59 -0.73 23.31
CA VAL A 70 1.70 -1.75 23.86
C VAL A 70 1.98 -3.10 23.18
N SER A 71 2.00 -4.16 23.98
CA SER A 71 2.13 -5.53 23.48
C SER A 71 0.75 -6.19 23.50
N LEU A 72 0.48 -6.98 22.46
CA LEU A 72 -0.74 -7.76 22.28
C LEU A 72 -0.36 -9.21 22.04
N ASP A 73 -0.98 -10.11 22.79
CA ASP A 73 -0.86 -11.54 22.61
C ASP A 73 -2.22 -12.15 22.38
N GLY A 74 -2.29 -13.22 21.58
CA GLY A 74 -3.57 -13.89 21.35
C GLY A 74 -3.44 -15.16 20.52
N ARG A 75 -4.60 -15.71 20.18
CA ARG A 75 -4.69 -17.02 19.53
C ARG A 75 -5.76 -17.05 18.44
N ALA A 76 -5.44 -17.76 17.37
CA ALA A 76 -6.43 -18.25 16.41
C ALA A 76 -7.06 -19.55 16.96
N LEU A 77 -8.38 -19.63 16.91
CA LEU A 77 -9.12 -20.78 17.38
C LEU A 77 -10.09 -21.24 16.27
N ASN A 78 -10.49 -22.51 16.32
CA ASN A 78 -11.59 -23.00 15.48
C ASN A 78 -12.94 -22.72 16.15
N ARG A 79 -14.06 -23.11 15.50
CA ARG A 79 -15.42 -22.89 16.01
C ARG A 79 -15.66 -23.49 17.38
N GLU A 80 -14.98 -24.57 17.71
CA GLU A 80 -15.07 -25.26 18.99
C GLU A 80 -14.21 -24.63 20.08
N GLY A 81 -13.45 -23.58 19.74
CA GLY A 81 -12.55 -22.90 20.66
C GLY A 81 -11.21 -23.60 20.87
N ASN A 82 -10.85 -24.54 19.98
CA ASN A 82 -9.60 -25.29 20.04
C ASN A 82 -8.58 -24.74 19.04
N ASP A 83 -7.31 -25.15 19.21
CA ASP A 83 -6.25 -24.96 18.24
C ASP A 83 -6.68 -25.57 16.88
N PRO A 84 -6.65 -24.82 15.78
CA PRO A 84 -6.98 -25.31 14.45
C PRO A 84 -5.94 -26.31 13.89
N GLY A 85 -4.75 -26.40 14.48
CA GLY A 85 -3.68 -27.28 14.01
C GLY A 85 -3.04 -26.84 12.70
N LEU A 86 -3.11 -25.55 12.37
CA LEU A 86 -2.55 -24.94 11.16
C LEU A 86 -1.22 -24.25 11.48
N ASN A 87 -0.29 -24.24 10.52
CA ASN A 87 1.04 -23.63 10.66
C ASN A 87 1.27 -22.48 9.66
N ASP A 88 0.27 -22.13 8.87
CA ASP A 88 0.31 -21.15 7.81
C ASP A 88 -0.68 -20.00 8.08
N LEU A 89 -0.91 -19.70 9.35
CA LEU A 89 -1.80 -18.62 9.76
C LEU A 89 -1.12 -17.26 9.66
N GLU A 90 -1.85 -16.33 9.09
CA GLU A 90 -1.55 -14.90 9.03
C GLU A 90 -2.74 -14.12 9.56
N GLY A 91 -2.53 -12.87 9.91
CA GLY A 91 -3.62 -12.04 10.35
C GLY A 91 -3.28 -10.57 10.34
N LYS A 92 -4.25 -9.80 10.79
CA LYS A 92 -4.16 -8.35 10.92
C LYS A 92 -4.79 -7.90 12.23
N ILE A 93 -4.13 -6.95 12.90
CA ILE A 93 -4.67 -6.25 14.07
C ILE A 93 -4.90 -4.80 13.70
N THR A 94 -6.06 -4.29 14.08
CA THR A 94 -6.40 -2.88 13.98
C THR A 94 -6.82 -2.37 15.36
N ILE A 95 -6.23 -1.26 15.80
CA ILE A 95 -6.61 -0.55 17.01
C ILE A 95 -7.31 0.74 16.59
N TYR A 96 -8.49 0.97 17.18
CA TYR A 96 -9.31 2.15 16.92
C TYR A 96 -9.38 3.03 18.15
N ASP A 97 -9.39 4.33 17.93
CA ASP A 97 -9.71 5.33 18.92
C ASP A 97 -11.19 5.25 19.31
N ASN A 98 -11.58 6.11 20.23
CA ASN A 98 -12.96 6.24 20.71
C ASN A 98 -13.93 6.56 19.58
N ASP A 99 -15.11 5.94 19.61
CA ASP A 99 -16.20 6.32 18.72
C ASP A 99 -16.60 7.78 18.95
N TYR A 100 -16.88 8.50 17.88
CA TYR A 100 -17.31 9.89 17.99
C TYR A 100 -18.74 10.09 17.52
N ARG A 101 -19.47 10.94 18.27
CA ARG A 101 -20.86 11.24 18.00
C ARG A 101 -20.98 12.29 16.90
N VAL A 102 -21.70 11.93 15.84
CA VAL A 102 -22.10 12.87 14.78
C VAL A 102 -23.56 13.20 14.94
N SER A 103 -23.89 14.49 14.80
CA SER A 103 -25.28 14.97 14.80
C SER A 103 -25.55 15.70 13.50
N ARG A 104 -26.58 15.30 12.80
CA ARG A 104 -27.02 15.89 11.53
C ARG A 104 -28.46 16.35 11.63
N GLU A 105 -28.74 17.57 11.17
CA GLU A 105 -30.08 18.09 11.04
C GLU A 105 -30.65 17.70 9.67
N TYR A 106 -31.81 17.08 9.68
CA TYR A 106 -32.51 16.65 8.47
C TYR A 106 -33.85 17.34 8.36
N ILE A 107 -34.15 17.88 7.16
CA ILE A 107 -35.47 18.39 6.79
C ILE A 107 -36.25 17.20 6.21
N TYR A 108 -37.29 16.73 6.90
CA TYR A 108 -37.98 15.49 6.53
C TYR A 108 -39.42 15.71 5.99
N ASN A 109 -39.86 16.94 5.83
CA ASN A 109 -41.14 17.24 5.18
C ASN A 109 -41.12 18.58 4.44
N THR A 110 -42.15 18.79 3.65
CA THR A 110 -42.35 20.02 2.86
C THR A 110 -42.65 21.27 3.69
N SER A 111 -42.96 21.11 4.95
CA SER A 111 -43.19 22.22 5.89
C SER A 111 -41.91 22.79 6.50
N GLY A 112 -40.75 22.23 6.17
CA GLY A 112 -39.46 22.66 6.71
C GLY A 112 -39.17 22.17 8.13
N ALA A 113 -39.94 21.21 8.65
CA ALA A 113 -39.67 20.65 9.95
C ALA A 113 -38.33 19.86 9.93
N THR A 114 -37.48 20.15 10.89
CA THR A 114 -36.17 19.53 11.05
C THR A 114 -36.17 18.50 12.17
N SER A 115 -35.34 17.48 12.05
CA SER A 115 -35.05 16.52 13.10
C SER A 115 -33.55 16.36 13.25
N LEU A 116 -33.06 16.43 14.48
CA LEU A 116 -31.66 16.12 14.79
C LEU A 116 -31.50 14.61 14.94
N VAL A 117 -30.74 14.01 14.04
CA VAL A 117 -30.35 12.61 14.14
C VAL A 117 -28.91 12.53 14.59
N SER A 118 -28.67 11.79 15.66
CA SER A 118 -27.33 11.56 16.20
C SER A 118 -27.00 10.08 16.07
N TYR A 119 -25.77 9.80 15.64
CA TYR A 119 -25.22 8.45 15.54
C TYR A 119 -23.73 8.49 15.88
N TYR A 120 -23.16 7.33 16.15
CA TYR A 120 -21.74 7.19 16.38
C TYR A 120 -21.07 6.67 15.11
N LEU A 121 -19.92 7.26 14.81
CA LEU A 121 -18.97 6.74 13.83
C LEU A 121 -17.81 6.12 14.58
N GLU A 122 -17.21 5.11 13.97
CA GLU A 122 -15.99 4.47 14.47
C GLU A 122 -14.86 5.48 14.58
N GLY A 123 -14.08 5.38 15.64
CA GLY A 123 -12.90 6.23 15.85
C GLY A 123 -11.82 6.00 14.79
N ASN A 124 -10.89 6.94 14.71
CA ASN A 124 -9.77 6.84 13.77
C ASN A 124 -8.92 5.60 14.08
N ARG A 125 -8.25 5.06 13.06
CA ARG A 125 -7.28 3.99 13.26
C ARG A 125 -6.04 4.54 13.94
N LEU A 126 -5.68 3.95 15.08
CA LEU A 126 -4.43 4.24 15.78
C LEU A 126 -3.31 3.31 15.34
N PHE A 127 -3.65 2.10 14.93
CA PHE A 127 -2.72 1.09 14.45
C PHE A 127 -3.42 0.15 13.46
N ASN A 128 -2.69 -0.30 12.43
CA ASN A 128 -3.17 -1.28 11.44
C ASN A 128 -1.98 -2.10 10.95
N GLY A 129 -1.75 -3.28 11.55
CA GLY A 129 -0.53 -4.07 11.31
C GLY A 129 -0.81 -5.53 11.01
N ASN A 130 0.03 -6.12 10.18
CA ASN A 130 0.04 -7.55 9.91
C ASN A 130 0.66 -8.32 11.08
N ILE A 131 0.15 -9.52 11.35
CA ILE A 131 0.68 -10.41 12.38
C ILE A 131 0.95 -11.79 11.79
N SER A 132 2.00 -12.44 12.28
CA SER A 132 2.28 -13.85 12.05
C SER A 132 1.96 -14.69 13.28
N PHE A 133 1.66 -15.94 13.04
CA PHE A 133 1.38 -16.90 14.08
C PHE A 133 2.53 -17.93 14.22
N ASN A 134 2.80 -18.29 15.45
CA ASN A 134 3.62 -19.46 15.78
C ASN A 134 2.69 -20.58 16.28
N GLY A 135 2.41 -21.55 15.40
CA GLY A 135 1.26 -22.43 15.59
C GLY A 135 -0.04 -21.60 15.52
N ASN A 136 -0.82 -21.63 16.58
CA ASN A 136 -2.04 -20.83 16.67
C ASN A 136 -1.90 -19.52 17.48
N SER A 137 -0.71 -19.19 17.99
CA SER A 137 -0.48 -18.05 18.87
C SER A 137 0.29 -16.95 18.16
N PHE A 138 -0.02 -15.69 18.46
CA PHE A 138 0.73 -14.52 17.99
C PHE A 138 1.16 -13.67 19.18
N SER A 139 2.22 -12.89 18.97
CA SER A 139 2.65 -11.78 19.81
C SER A 139 3.09 -10.63 18.91
N THR A 140 2.61 -9.43 19.17
CA THR A 140 2.97 -8.23 18.41
C THR A 140 3.02 -7.01 19.31
N GLU A 141 3.59 -5.94 18.80
CA GLU A 141 3.62 -4.64 19.46
C GLU A 141 3.00 -3.57 18.57
N ALA A 142 2.41 -2.58 19.19
CA ALA A 142 1.87 -1.39 18.54
C ALA A 142 2.35 -0.15 19.28
N PHE A 143 2.51 0.94 18.56
CA PHE A 143 2.77 2.25 19.13
C PHE A 143 1.54 3.14 18.96
N ILE A 144 1.08 3.76 20.04
CA ILE A 144 -0.11 4.60 20.04
C ILE A 144 0.28 6.02 19.64
N PRO A 145 -0.27 6.59 18.58
CA PRO A 145 0.10 7.92 18.12
C PRO A 145 -0.27 9.01 19.14
N LYS A 146 0.35 10.17 18.99
CA LYS A 146 0.03 11.35 19.77
C LYS A 146 -1.38 11.87 19.49
N ASP A 147 -1.88 11.62 18.30
CA ASP A 147 -3.19 12.10 17.83
C ASP A 147 -4.32 11.14 18.22
N ILE A 148 -4.65 11.10 19.50
CA ILE A 148 -5.80 10.38 20.06
C ILE A 148 -6.86 11.34 20.58
N GLN A 149 -8.05 10.84 20.85
CA GLN A 149 -9.06 11.57 21.59
C GLN A 149 -8.79 11.51 23.09
N TYR A 150 -8.18 12.57 23.65
CA TYR A 150 -7.74 12.62 25.07
C TYR A 150 -8.86 12.52 26.10
N HIS A 151 -10.11 12.73 25.69
CA HIS A 151 -11.29 12.72 26.57
C HIS A 151 -12.28 11.62 26.18
N GLY A 152 -11.82 10.64 25.41
CA GLY A 152 -12.63 9.52 25.01
C GLY A 152 -12.80 8.48 26.12
N THR A 153 -13.67 7.52 25.87
CA THR A 153 -14.01 6.48 26.84
C THR A 153 -13.70 5.08 26.35
N GLU A 154 -14.01 4.74 25.10
CA GLU A 154 -14.03 3.35 24.63
C GLU A 154 -13.46 3.24 23.23
N GLY A 155 -12.23 2.75 23.12
CA GLY A 155 -11.63 2.30 21.88
C GLY A 155 -11.86 0.81 21.65
N LYS A 156 -11.33 0.29 20.54
CA LYS A 156 -11.53 -1.10 20.12
C LYS A 156 -10.25 -1.72 19.59
N VAL A 157 -10.09 -3.02 19.80
CA VAL A 157 -9.11 -3.81 19.05
C VAL A 157 -9.86 -4.85 18.23
N ARG A 158 -9.48 -4.98 16.97
CA ARG A 158 -10.00 -5.97 16.05
C ARG A 158 -8.85 -6.82 15.52
N MET A 159 -9.06 -8.12 15.49
CA MET A 159 -8.17 -9.07 14.84
C MET A 159 -8.96 -9.85 13.80
N ILE A 160 -8.39 -10.01 12.63
CA ILE A 160 -8.80 -10.97 11.62
C ILE A 160 -7.62 -11.86 11.30
N TYR A 161 -7.86 -13.14 11.02
CA TYR A 161 -6.81 -14.08 10.66
C TYR A 161 -7.34 -15.09 9.63
N TRP A 162 -6.42 -15.67 8.90
CA TRP A 162 -6.69 -16.61 7.82
C TRP A 162 -5.48 -17.50 7.59
N ASN A 163 -5.70 -18.62 6.88
CA ASN A 163 -4.61 -19.44 6.38
C ASN A 163 -4.27 -19.07 4.91
N SER A 164 -3.15 -19.55 4.39
CA SER A 164 -2.61 -19.16 3.09
C SER A 164 -3.57 -19.37 1.92
N ASP A 165 -4.40 -20.42 1.93
CA ASP A 165 -5.39 -20.71 0.90
C ASP A 165 -6.76 -20.05 1.10
N ARG A 166 -6.91 -19.26 2.19
CA ARG A 166 -8.16 -18.55 2.56
C ARG A 166 -9.37 -19.47 2.79
N GLN A 167 -9.15 -20.76 3.06
CA GLN A 167 -10.24 -21.71 3.39
C GLN A 167 -10.58 -21.69 4.89
N PHE A 168 -9.68 -21.19 5.70
CA PHE A 168 -9.86 -21.01 7.14
C PHE A 168 -9.67 -19.54 7.49
N ASP A 169 -10.65 -18.95 8.15
CA ASP A 169 -10.61 -17.57 8.62
C ASP A 169 -11.28 -17.44 9.99
N GLY A 170 -10.97 -16.34 10.67
CA GLY A 170 -11.59 -16.03 11.93
C GLY A 170 -11.34 -14.60 12.38
N SER A 171 -11.97 -14.23 13.49
CA SER A 171 -11.84 -12.90 14.08
C SER A 171 -11.88 -12.91 15.59
N ALA A 172 -11.27 -11.90 16.20
CA ALA A 172 -11.42 -11.57 17.61
C ALA A 172 -11.62 -10.06 17.79
N ALA A 173 -12.24 -9.70 18.90
CA ALA A 173 -12.47 -8.30 19.24
C ALA A 173 -12.30 -8.08 20.74
N ILE A 174 -11.75 -6.93 21.10
CA ILE A 174 -11.92 -6.34 22.43
C ILE A 174 -12.64 -5.00 22.21
N ASP A 175 -13.77 -4.84 22.85
CA ASP A 175 -14.48 -3.57 22.98
C ASP A 175 -14.18 -2.96 24.35
N ASP A 176 -14.53 -1.72 24.56
CA ASP A 176 -14.46 -1.03 25.86
C ASP A 176 -13.01 -0.84 26.39
N ILE A 177 -12.02 -0.67 25.49
CA ILE A 177 -10.67 -0.30 25.88
C ILE A 177 -10.63 1.20 26.15
N HIS A 178 -10.18 1.59 27.34
CA HIS A 178 -10.02 3.01 27.62
C HIS A 178 -8.88 3.61 26.79
N VAL A 179 -9.18 4.65 25.99
CA VAL A 179 -8.19 5.43 25.23
C VAL A 179 -8.19 6.86 25.76
N GLY A 180 -7.02 7.36 26.19
CA GLY A 180 -6.93 8.74 26.68
C GLY A 180 -5.70 9.00 27.55
N GLY A 181 -5.35 10.26 27.68
CA GLY A 181 -4.14 10.70 28.38
C GLY A 181 -2.88 10.56 27.54
N ILE A 182 -1.74 10.88 28.14
CA ILE A 182 -0.42 10.80 27.52
C ILE A 182 0.54 10.01 28.40
N ASN A 183 1.45 9.26 27.81
CA ASN A 183 2.51 8.58 28.54
C ASN A 183 3.51 9.62 29.10
N PRO A 184 3.63 9.76 30.41
CA PRO A 184 4.53 10.75 31.01
C PRO A 184 6.00 10.38 30.86
N ASP A 185 6.31 9.12 30.58
CA ASP A 185 7.66 8.57 30.47
C ASP A 185 8.07 8.35 29.01
N ALA A 186 7.29 8.88 28.04
CA ALA A 186 7.61 8.77 26.64
C ALA A 186 8.96 9.42 26.32
N SER A 187 9.79 8.74 25.56
CA SER A 187 11.05 9.29 25.02
C SER A 187 10.75 10.44 24.06
N SER A 188 11.71 11.32 23.85
CA SER A 188 11.58 12.36 22.81
C SER A 188 11.99 11.79 21.46
N ASP A 189 11.19 12.05 20.44
CA ASP A 189 11.52 11.87 19.04
C ASP A 189 11.38 13.21 18.31
N VAL A 190 12.28 13.47 17.36
CA VAL A 190 12.34 14.73 16.59
C VAL A 190 12.60 14.51 15.10
N LEU A 191 12.69 13.24 14.69
CA LEU A 191 12.92 12.87 13.29
C LEU A 191 11.60 12.36 12.71
N GLY A 192 11.26 12.83 11.52
CA GLY A 192 10.12 12.29 10.79
C GLY A 192 10.48 11.03 10.01
N PRO A 193 9.48 10.30 9.46
CA PRO A 193 9.67 9.02 8.82
C PRO A 193 10.57 9.08 7.57
N ASN A 194 11.36 8.05 7.36
CA ASN A 194 12.02 7.78 6.09
C ASN A 194 11.00 7.20 5.09
N ILE A 195 11.01 7.69 3.85
CA ILE A 195 10.03 7.32 2.82
C ILE A 195 10.78 6.92 1.55
N THR A 196 10.50 5.72 1.03
CA THR A 196 11.08 5.22 -0.21
C THR A 196 10.01 4.63 -1.13
N PHE A 197 10.27 4.64 -2.43
CA PHE A 197 9.35 4.12 -3.45
C PHE A 197 9.95 2.90 -4.11
N HIS A 198 9.12 1.89 -4.37
CA HIS A 198 9.54 0.64 -4.99
C HIS A 198 8.56 0.16 -6.06
N SER A 199 9.08 -0.53 -7.08
CA SER A 199 8.30 -1.36 -7.99
C SER A 199 8.92 -2.77 -8.00
N GLY A 200 8.18 -3.77 -7.51
CA GLY A 200 8.77 -5.06 -7.17
C GLY A 200 9.87 -4.90 -6.11
N ASP A 201 11.07 -5.42 -6.42
CA ASP A 201 12.24 -5.33 -5.54
C ASP A 201 13.16 -4.12 -5.86
N ILE A 202 12.75 -3.26 -6.79
CA ILE A 202 13.56 -2.14 -7.28
C ILE A 202 13.09 -0.85 -6.59
N GLU A 203 14.02 -0.15 -5.95
CA GLU A 203 13.80 1.19 -5.45
C GLU A 203 13.76 2.19 -6.62
N LEU A 204 12.68 2.96 -6.70
CA LEU A 204 12.49 3.98 -7.74
C LEU A 204 13.22 5.26 -7.37
N GLN A 205 13.95 5.80 -8.34
CA GLN A 205 14.65 7.08 -8.23
C GLN A 205 14.03 8.11 -9.18
N ASN A 206 14.32 9.39 -8.96
CA ASN A 206 13.84 10.45 -9.84
C ASN A 206 14.17 10.18 -11.31
N GLY A 207 13.16 10.28 -12.17
CA GLY A 207 13.23 9.93 -13.57
C GLY A 207 12.97 8.45 -13.87
N ALA A 208 12.51 7.66 -12.88
CA ALA A 208 12.12 6.28 -13.09
C ALA A 208 11.03 6.15 -14.17
N VAL A 209 11.06 5.03 -14.86
CA VAL A 209 10.02 4.65 -15.84
C VAL A 209 9.33 3.40 -15.32
N ILE A 210 8.00 3.44 -15.29
CA ILE A 210 7.17 2.32 -14.84
C ILE A 210 6.01 2.11 -15.83
N PHE A 211 5.34 0.96 -15.77
CA PHE A 211 4.15 0.69 -16.57
C PHE A 211 2.86 1.01 -15.82
N ASP A 212 1.81 1.33 -16.56
CA ASP A 212 0.45 1.49 -16.05
C ASP A 212 -0.04 0.27 -15.25
N THR A 213 0.40 -0.95 -15.63
CA THR A 213 0.10 -2.20 -14.92
C THR A 213 0.97 -2.45 -13.69
N SER A 214 1.96 -1.61 -13.41
CA SER A 214 2.87 -1.76 -12.27
C SER A 214 2.14 -1.54 -10.94
N ILE A 215 2.65 -2.21 -9.89
CA ILE A 215 2.30 -1.91 -8.50
C ILE A 215 3.43 -1.09 -7.92
N VAL A 216 3.10 0.08 -7.41
CA VAL A 216 4.01 0.91 -6.62
C VAL A 216 3.79 0.63 -5.14
N ARG A 217 4.90 0.39 -4.45
CA ARG A 217 4.96 0.24 -3.00
C ARG A 217 5.73 1.42 -2.41
N ILE A 218 5.09 2.17 -1.53
CA ILE A 218 5.71 3.23 -0.74
C ILE A 218 6.00 2.62 0.62
N VAL A 219 7.27 2.61 1.02
CA VAL A 219 7.73 2.09 2.31
C VAL A 219 8.01 3.26 3.23
N PHE A 220 7.57 3.13 4.47
CA PHE A 220 7.73 4.11 5.53
C PHE A 220 8.43 3.44 6.70
N GLU A 221 9.49 4.05 7.20
CA GLU A 221 10.27 3.55 8.35
C GLU A 221 10.42 4.65 9.40
N ASP A 222 10.04 4.35 10.63
CA ASP A 222 10.25 5.23 11.76
C ASP A 222 10.25 4.45 13.09
N GLN A 223 11.14 4.80 14.03
CA GLN A 223 11.26 4.10 15.31
C GLN A 223 10.02 4.24 16.21
N SER A 224 9.26 5.29 16.05
CA SER A 224 7.99 5.53 16.75
C SER A 224 6.78 5.06 15.93
N GLY A 225 6.99 4.64 14.69
CA GLY A 225 5.96 4.27 13.74
C GLY A 225 5.29 5.47 13.07
N ILE A 226 4.32 5.21 12.21
CA ILE A 226 3.68 6.17 11.31
C ILE A 226 2.30 6.57 11.83
N ASN A 227 2.02 7.86 11.85
CA ASN A 227 0.70 8.38 12.22
C ASN A 227 -0.29 8.15 11.07
N ILE A 228 -1.21 7.22 11.27
CA ILE A 228 -2.26 6.85 10.30
C ILE A 228 -3.66 7.31 10.74
N THR A 229 -3.75 8.20 11.71
CA THR A 229 -5.04 8.63 12.26
C THR A 229 -5.88 9.46 11.28
N GLY A 230 -5.26 10.03 10.24
CA GLY A 230 -5.93 10.93 9.30
C GLY A 230 -6.45 12.22 9.96
N THR A 231 -5.90 12.59 11.10
CA THR A 231 -6.29 13.81 11.80
C THR A 231 -5.93 15.04 10.96
N ILE A 232 -6.79 16.05 10.97
CA ILE A 232 -6.59 17.28 10.21
C ILE A 232 -5.21 17.90 10.51
N GLY A 233 -4.40 18.02 9.44
CA GLY A 233 -3.03 18.53 9.52
C GLY A 233 -1.96 17.45 9.69
N HIS A 234 -2.34 16.19 9.92
CA HIS A 234 -1.43 15.05 10.05
C HIS A 234 -1.92 13.86 9.20
N VAL A 235 -2.25 14.11 7.95
CA VAL A 235 -2.72 13.09 7.00
C VAL A 235 -1.51 12.47 6.31
N LEU A 236 -1.53 11.15 6.13
CA LEU A 236 -0.64 10.46 5.23
C LEU A 236 -1.16 10.70 3.80
N GLU A 237 -0.53 11.61 3.06
CA GLU A 237 -1.07 12.14 1.81
C GLU A 237 -0.13 11.94 0.64
N MET A 238 -0.70 11.58 -0.50
CA MET A 238 -0.04 11.64 -1.80
C MET A 238 -0.62 12.80 -2.61
N SER A 239 0.26 13.69 -3.03
CA SER A 239 -0.02 14.80 -3.96
C SER A 239 0.55 14.43 -5.33
N ILE A 240 -0.26 14.55 -6.36
CA ILE A 240 0.11 14.26 -7.75
C ILE A 240 0.08 15.55 -8.54
N ASP A 241 1.14 15.79 -9.34
CA ASP A 241 1.29 16.91 -10.28
C ASP A 241 1.02 18.28 -9.64
N ASN A 242 1.77 18.55 -8.56
CA ASN A 242 1.67 19.80 -7.79
C ASN A 242 0.26 20.05 -7.21
N GLY A 243 -0.39 19.02 -6.69
CA GLY A 243 -1.68 19.13 -6.02
C GLY A 243 -2.89 19.13 -6.95
N GLN A 244 -2.73 18.71 -8.22
CA GLN A 244 -3.89 18.50 -9.10
C GLN A 244 -4.80 17.39 -8.56
N GLN A 245 -4.22 16.39 -7.91
CA GLN A 245 -4.93 15.35 -7.18
C GLN A 245 -4.29 15.15 -5.82
N LEU A 246 -5.11 15.04 -4.77
CA LEU A 246 -4.70 14.70 -3.41
C LEU A 246 -5.39 13.40 -3.01
N VAL A 247 -4.61 12.47 -2.47
CA VAL A 247 -5.08 11.14 -2.06
C VAL A 247 -4.67 10.89 -0.62
N ASP A 248 -5.65 10.63 0.24
CA ASP A 248 -5.40 10.15 1.61
C ASP A 248 -5.03 8.67 1.57
N LEU A 249 -3.80 8.35 1.96
CA LEU A 249 -3.26 7.00 1.98
C LEU A 249 -3.43 6.30 3.33
N SER A 250 -3.94 6.97 4.35
CA SER A 250 -4.05 6.43 5.72
C SER A 250 -4.84 5.12 5.78
N GLU A 251 -5.87 4.98 4.93
CA GLU A 251 -6.69 3.77 4.84
C GLU A 251 -5.97 2.59 4.16
N LEU A 252 -5.01 2.87 3.29
CA LEU A 252 -4.23 1.86 2.55
C LEU A 252 -3.00 1.40 3.30
N PHE A 253 -2.55 2.18 4.30
CA PHE A 253 -1.35 1.88 5.06
C PHE A 253 -1.51 0.64 5.94
N VAL A 254 -0.48 -0.21 5.92
CA VAL A 254 -0.38 -1.39 6.79
C VAL A 254 1.05 -1.54 7.29
N TYR A 255 1.22 -1.71 8.59
CA TYR A 255 2.50 -2.07 9.19
C TYR A 255 2.94 -3.47 8.76
N GLU A 256 4.24 -3.66 8.66
CA GLU A 256 4.84 -4.96 8.36
C GLU A 256 4.59 -5.99 9.47
N GLN A 257 4.93 -7.22 9.19
CA GLN A 257 4.55 -8.36 10.02
C GLN A 257 5.22 -8.31 11.40
N ASN A 258 4.42 -8.09 12.45
CA ASN A 258 4.84 -7.93 13.84
C ASN A 258 5.83 -6.77 14.07
N ASP A 259 5.87 -5.78 13.18
CA ASP A 259 6.76 -4.63 13.27
C ASP A 259 5.96 -3.33 13.10
N PHE A 260 5.99 -2.49 14.13
CA PHE A 260 5.34 -1.16 14.07
C PHE A 260 6.30 -0.06 13.60
N THR A 261 7.57 -0.37 13.35
CA THR A 261 8.56 0.61 12.91
C THR A 261 8.65 0.72 11.39
N GLU A 262 8.09 -0.25 10.67
CA GLU A 262 8.04 -0.30 9.21
C GLU A 262 6.61 -0.57 8.74
N GLY A 263 6.21 0.11 7.68
CA GLY A 263 4.92 -0.13 7.05
C GLY A 263 4.90 0.33 5.61
N LYS A 264 3.83 0.00 4.90
CA LYS A 264 3.73 0.28 3.47
C LYS A 264 2.33 0.65 3.03
N VAL A 265 2.30 1.32 1.88
CA VAL A 265 1.13 1.49 1.03
C VAL A 265 1.46 0.86 -0.32
N GLU A 266 0.56 0.03 -0.83
CA GLU A 266 0.66 -0.55 -2.18
C GLU A 266 -0.55 -0.11 -3.01
N TYR A 267 -0.29 0.33 -4.23
CA TYR A 267 -1.35 0.69 -5.17
C TYR A 267 -0.96 0.35 -6.61
N ALA A 268 -1.97 0.01 -7.43
CA ALA A 268 -1.79 -0.13 -8.85
C ALA A 268 -1.70 1.27 -9.50
N VAL A 269 -0.75 1.44 -10.40
CA VAL A 269 -0.44 2.74 -11.03
C VAL A 269 -1.67 3.32 -11.74
N ASP A 270 -2.39 2.51 -12.49
CA ASP A 270 -3.60 2.87 -13.22
C ASP A 270 -4.76 3.39 -12.36
N ASN A 271 -4.71 3.20 -11.04
CA ASN A 271 -5.71 3.78 -10.12
C ASN A 271 -5.55 5.30 -9.94
N TYR A 272 -4.34 5.84 -10.14
CA TYR A 272 -4.03 7.22 -9.80
C TYR A 272 -3.26 7.99 -10.88
N LEU A 273 -2.52 7.29 -11.76
CA LEU A 273 -1.63 7.90 -12.74
C LEU A 273 -2.01 7.45 -14.15
N ASP A 274 -2.20 8.42 -15.03
CA ASP A 274 -2.34 8.19 -16.46
C ASP A 274 -0.96 8.02 -17.12
N GLU A 275 -0.92 7.72 -18.43
CA GLU A 275 0.31 7.69 -19.22
C GLU A 275 0.94 9.10 -19.30
N GLY A 276 2.25 9.20 -19.07
CA GLY A 276 3.00 10.44 -19.15
C GLY A 276 3.94 10.68 -17.99
N GLU A 277 4.46 11.91 -17.91
CA GLU A 277 5.34 12.37 -16.83
C GLU A 277 4.51 12.83 -15.63
N HIS A 278 4.88 12.37 -14.44
CA HIS A 278 4.23 12.73 -13.19
C HIS A 278 5.23 13.13 -12.13
N LEU A 279 4.83 14.05 -11.27
CA LEU A 279 5.49 14.38 -10.02
C LEU A 279 4.63 13.91 -8.86
N ILE A 280 5.14 12.96 -8.10
CA ILE A 280 4.49 12.44 -6.89
C ILE A 280 5.19 13.02 -5.67
N GLU A 281 4.43 13.57 -4.76
CA GLU A 281 4.90 14.03 -3.47
C GLU A 281 4.17 13.25 -2.38
N ILE A 282 4.92 12.63 -1.47
CA ILE A 282 4.38 11.96 -0.29
C ILE A 282 4.71 12.77 0.93
N SER A 283 3.71 13.09 1.73
CA SER A 283 3.86 13.67 3.04
C SER A 283 3.34 12.74 4.13
N ALA A 284 4.12 12.57 5.19
CA ALA A 284 3.81 11.70 6.31
C ALA A 284 4.26 12.31 7.63
N PHE A 285 3.65 11.84 8.71
CA PHE A 285 4.02 12.14 10.08
C PHE A 285 4.30 10.84 10.83
N ASP A 286 5.25 10.87 11.74
CA ASP A 286 5.41 9.81 12.73
C ASP A 286 4.39 9.92 13.86
N ASN A 287 4.42 9.00 14.80
CA ASN A 287 3.51 8.99 15.94
C ASN A 287 3.80 10.11 16.99
N TYR A 288 4.90 10.85 16.86
CA TYR A 288 5.18 12.10 17.61
C TYR A 288 4.76 13.37 16.85
N ASN A 289 4.27 13.23 15.62
CA ASN A 289 3.92 14.31 14.69
C ASN A 289 5.15 15.04 14.11
N ASN A 290 6.29 14.36 13.97
CA ASN A 290 7.40 14.86 13.17
C ASN A 290 7.11 14.62 11.71
N TYR A 291 7.37 15.61 10.88
CA TYR A 291 7.01 15.66 9.45
C TYR A 291 8.13 15.22 8.54
N SER A 292 7.81 14.46 7.52
CA SER A 292 8.66 14.19 6.37
C SER A 292 7.90 14.33 5.06
N GLN A 293 8.63 14.70 4.01
CA GLN A 293 8.11 14.85 2.66
C GLN A 293 9.17 14.40 1.67
N VAL A 294 8.77 13.63 0.66
CA VAL A 294 9.64 13.15 -0.41
C VAL A 294 8.94 13.31 -1.74
N GLU A 295 9.68 13.73 -2.75
CA GLU A 295 9.22 13.87 -4.13
C GLU A 295 9.84 12.79 -5.02
N LEU A 296 9.05 12.25 -5.94
CA LEU A 296 9.48 11.34 -6.99
C LEU A 296 8.93 11.81 -8.34
N SER A 297 9.80 12.14 -9.28
CA SER A 297 9.42 12.30 -10.68
C SER A 297 9.52 10.95 -11.38
N LEU A 298 8.50 10.58 -12.15
CA LEU A 298 8.47 9.34 -12.92
C LEU A 298 7.72 9.51 -14.23
N THR A 299 7.91 8.54 -15.14
CA THR A 299 7.16 8.43 -16.39
C THR A 299 6.37 7.13 -16.39
N VAL A 300 5.08 7.20 -16.65
CA VAL A 300 4.22 6.04 -16.83
C VAL A 300 4.11 5.74 -18.33
N LEU A 301 4.38 4.49 -18.71
CA LEU A 301 4.21 3.95 -20.06
C LEU A 301 3.06 2.97 -20.08
N HIS A 302 2.44 2.80 -21.26
CA HIS A 302 1.44 1.76 -21.46
C HIS A 302 2.10 0.38 -21.60
N GLU A 303 1.49 -0.66 -21.04
CA GLU A 303 1.96 -2.03 -21.25
C GLU A 303 1.88 -2.39 -22.75
N GLY A 304 3.04 -2.72 -23.34
CA GLY A 304 3.19 -2.97 -24.78
C GLY A 304 4.04 -1.93 -25.50
N ASP A 305 4.40 -0.84 -24.84
CA ASP A 305 5.39 0.11 -25.33
C ASP A 305 6.79 -0.51 -25.32
N GLU A 306 7.70 0.10 -26.10
CA GLU A 306 9.08 -0.38 -26.15
C GLU A 306 9.75 -0.21 -24.75
N LEU A 307 10.24 -1.33 -24.20
CA LEU A 307 10.92 -1.37 -22.90
C LEU A 307 12.23 -0.57 -22.83
N VAL A 308 12.81 -0.26 -23.99
CA VAL A 308 13.96 0.62 -24.16
C VAL A 308 13.59 1.68 -25.18
N GLN A 309 13.61 2.93 -24.78
CA GLN A 309 13.19 4.06 -25.62
C GLN A 309 14.31 5.08 -25.80
N ASN A 310 14.18 5.90 -26.84
CA ASN A 310 15.04 7.06 -27.08
C ASN A 310 16.53 6.71 -27.15
N LEU A 311 16.89 5.54 -27.70
CA LEU A 311 18.27 5.14 -27.90
C LEU A 311 18.96 6.08 -28.90
N VAL A 312 19.77 7.00 -28.38
CA VAL A 312 20.53 7.98 -29.17
C VAL A 312 21.94 8.10 -28.65
N ASN A 313 22.86 8.62 -29.45
CA ASN A 313 24.17 9.01 -28.93
C ASN A 313 24.37 10.54 -29.02
N PHE A 314 24.95 11.12 -28.01
CA PHE A 314 25.25 12.55 -27.95
C PHE A 314 26.65 12.81 -27.37
N PRO A 315 27.48 13.64 -28.05
CA PRO A 315 27.24 14.27 -29.35
C PRO A 315 27.22 13.27 -30.53
N ASN A 316 26.49 13.60 -31.60
CA ASN A 316 26.52 12.86 -32.87
C ASN A 316 26.36 13.88 -34.03
N PRO A 317 27.38 14.13 -34.91
CA PRO A 317 28.68 13.46 -34.96
C PRO A 317 29.63 13.75 -33.81
N PHE A 318 30.59 12.86 -33.56
CA PHE A 318 31.63 13.02 -32.54
C PHE A 318 33.01 12.62 -33.07
N LYS A 319 34.06 13.00 -32.32
CA LYS A 319 35.45 12.66 -32.69
C LYS A 319 36.04 11.59 -31.78
N ASP A 320 36.13 11.88 -30.50
CA ASP A 320 36.85 11.03 -29.54
C ASP A 320 35.92 10.18 -28.69
N GLN A 321 34.79 10.77 -28.24
CA GLN A 321 33.82 10.08 -27.37
C GLN A 321 32.41 10.62 -27.56
N THR A 322 31.44 9.78 -27.21
CA THR A 322 30.00 10.04 -27.17
C THR A 322 29.37 9.27 -26.02
N ASP A 323 28.28 9.75 -25.50
CA ASP A 323 27.45 8.98 -24.57
C ASP A 323 26.26 8.38 -25.34
N ILE A 324 26.06 7.08 -25.20
CA ILE A 324 24.87 6.38 -25.74
C ILE A 324 23.81 6.40 -24.65
N THR A 325 22.78 7.17 -24.91
CA THR A 325 21.70 7.43 -23.95
C THR A 325 20.41 6.77 -24.35
N PHE A 326 19.65 6.30 -23.37
CA PHE A 326 18.33 5.69 -23.55
C PHE A 326 17.56 5.71 -22.23
N ALA A 327 16.25 5.53 -22.31
CA ALA A 327 15.39 5.23 -21.16
C ALA A 327 15.09 3.74 -21.11
N SER A 328 15.20 3.15 -19.93
CA SER A 328 14.83 1.75 -19.66
C SER A 328 13.68 1.67 -18.66
N ALA A 329 12.72 0.80 -18.90
CA ALA A 329 11.63 0.53 -17.97
C ALA A 329 12.04 -0.39 -16.80
N PHE A 330 13.25 -0.93 -16.80
CA PHE A 330 13.74 -1.88 -15.79
C PHE A 330 15.24 -1.74 -15.53
N SER A 331 15.71 -2.34 -14.45
CA SER A 331 17.14 -2.48 -14.13
C SER A 331 17.64 -3.86 -14.54
N GLY A 332 18.87 -3.96 -15.04
CA GLY A 332 19.44 -5.21 -15.52
C GLY A 332 20.83 -5.07 -16.10
N LEU A 333 21.19 -5.96 -17.01
CA LEU A 333 22.44 -5.93 -17.75
C LEU A 333 22.19 -5.67 -19.22
N ALA A 334 23.09 -4.92 -19.84
CA ALA A 334 23.05 -4.60 -21.27
C ALA A 334 24.41 -4.87 -21.93
N ASP A 335 24.34 -5.27 -23.21
CA ASP A 335 25.49 -5.35 -24.09
C ASP A 335 25.37 -4.29 -25.19
N LEU A 336 26.43 -3.57 -25.45
CA LEU A 336 26.55 -2.62 -26.55
C LEU A 336 27.54 -3.13 -27.59
N ARG A 337 27.13 -3.20 -28.84
CA ARG A 337 27.98 -3.65 -29.95
C ARG A 337 27.99 -2.63 -31.08
N ILE A 338 29.17 -2.36 -31.61
CA ILE A 338 29.40 -1.39 -32.69
C ILE A 338 29.76 -2.14 -33.98
N TYR A 339 29.11 -1.75 -35.07
CA TYR A 339 29.28 -2.40 -36.39
C TYR A 339 29.60 -1.35 -37.45
N THR A 340 30.43 -1.74 -38.43
CA THR A 340 30.56 -1.01 -39.68
C THR A 340 29.27 -1.09 -40.50
N ILE A 341 29.13 -0.24 -41.55
CA ILE A 341 28.01 -0.34 -42.50
C ILE A 341 27.96 -1.69 -43.23
N SER A 342 29.05 -2.44 -43.31
CA SER A 342 29.10 -3.78 -43.88
C SER A 342 28.71 -4.89 -42.88
N GLY A 343 28.34 -4.53 -41.66
CA GLY A 343 27.91 -5.49 -40.62
C GLY A 343 29.06 -6.19 -39.88
N LYS A 344 30.30 -5.69 -40.01
CA LYS A 344 31.46 -6.22 -39.27
C LYS A 344 31.47 -5.56 -37.85
N SER A 345 31.46 -6.37 -36.78
CA SER A 345 31.67 -5.89 -35.41
C SER A 345 33.09 -5.34 -35.28
N VAL A 346 33.20 -4.16 -34.64
CA VAL A 346 34.45 -3.45 -34.42
C VAL A 346 34.74 -3.15 -32.96
N ALA A 347 33.71 -3.00 -32.14
CA ALA A 347 33.85 -2.76 -30.72
C ALA A 347 32.63 -3.31 -29.96
N GLY A 348 32.82 -3.63 -28.67
CA GLY A 348 31.74 -4.09 -27.78
C GLY A 348 32.03 -3.77 -26.32
N LEU A 349 30.98 -3.51 -25.59
CA LEU A 349 30.94 -3.42 -24.13
C LEU A 349 29.92 -4.45 -23.65
N THR A 350 30.25 -5.22 -22.65
CA THR A 350 29.37 -6.29 -22.12
C THR A 350 29.13 -6.09 -20.62
N ASP A 351 28.07 -6.71 -20.12
CA ASP A 351 27.72 -6.71 -18.71
C ASP A 351 27.57 -5.29 -18.11
N ILE A 352 27.02 -4.37 -18.89
CA ILE A 352 26.80 -2.99 -18.46
C ILE A 352 25.61 -2.96 -17.54
N SER A 353 25.78 -2.55 -16.28
CA SER A 353 24.66 -2.34 -15.39
C SER A 353 23.81 -1.16 -15.84
N ILE A 354 22.53 -1.38 -16.04
CA ILE A 354 21.52 -0.38 -16.36
C ILE A 354 20.48 -0.30 -15.24
N HIS A 355 19.83 0.83 -15.13
CA HIS A 355 18.74 1.03 -14.15
C HIS A 355 17.48 1.54 -14.83
N SER A 356 16.35 1.39 -14.18
CA SER A 356 15.10 2.00 -14.62
C SER A 356 15.25 3.52 -14.70
N GLY A 357 14.73 4.12 -15.78
CA GLY A 357 14.87 5.53 -16.10
C GLY A 357 15.98 5.79 -17.10
N PHE A 358 16.58 6.99 -17.02
CA PHE A 358 17.59 7.47 -17.95
C PHE A 358 18.95 6.80 -17.70
N ASN A 359 19.54 6.24 -18.76
CA ASN A 359 20.86 5.63 -18.76
C ASN A 359 21.78 6.34 -19.75
N ALA A 360 23.07 6.38 -19.44
CA ALA A 360 24.11 6.90 -20.31
C ALA A 360 25.34 5.98 -20.29
N ILE A 361 25.71 5.42 -21.43
CA ILE A 361 26.86 4.53 -21.59
C ILE A 361 27.95 5.33 -22.33
N PRO A 362 29.07 5.68 -21.69
CA PRO A 362 30.17 6.34 -22.37
C PRO A 362 30.86 5.41 -23.36
N PHE A 363 31.02 5.87 -24.58
CA PHE A 363 31.72 5.17 -25.65
C PHE A 363 32.85 6.02 -26.24
N THR A 364 34.06 5.45 -26.25
CA THR A 364 35.24 6.05 -26.90
C THR A 364 35.37 5.51 -28.32
N ALA A 365 35.71 6.35 -29.30
CA ALA A 365 35.85 5.96 -30.69
C ALA A 365 37.05 5.04 -30.93
N GLN A 366 37.08 3.88 -30.31
CA GLN A 366 38.14 2.87 -30.42
C GLN A 366 37.55 1.48 -30.69
N ASP A 367 38.33 0.64 -31.37
CA ASP A 367 38.00 -0.78 -31.54
C ASP A 367 38.36 -1.60 -30.29
N ASP A 368 38.03 -2.89 -30.29
CA ASP A 368 38.32 -3.82 -29.18
C ASP A 368 39.80 -3.96 -28.85
N TYR A 369 40.70 -3.45 -29.76
CA TYR A 369 42.15 -3.49 -29.57
C TYR A 369 42.72 -2.13 -29.13
N GLY A 370 41.87 -1.12 -28.94
CA GLY A 370 42.27 0.24 -28.55
C GLY A 370 42.73 1.12 -29.71
N HIS A 371 42.55 0.73 -30.96
CA HIS A 371 42.87 1.56 -32.13
C HIS A 371 41.69 2.50 -32.42
N PRO A 372 41.99 3.77 -32.82
CA PRO A 372 40.93 4.71 -33.18
C PRO A 372 40.09 4.18 -34.34
N LEU A 373 38.78 4.37 -34.26
CA LEU A 373 37.86 4.07 -35.36
C LEU A 373 38.07 5.05 -36.49
N ALA A 374 38.05 4.56 -37.75
CA ALA A 374 38.13 5.44 -38.91
C ALA A 374 36.89 6.36 -39.00
N ALA A 375 37.08 7.57 -39.52
CA ALA A 375 35.97 8.47 -39.79
C ALA A 375 34.96 7.80 -40.71
N GLY A 376 33.67 7.84 -40.29
CA GLY A 376 32.60 7.15 -41.03
C GLY A 376 31.31 6.95 -40.24
N VAL A 377 30.37 6.27 -40.86
CA VAL A 377 29.09 5.90 -40.22
C VAL A 377 29.22 4.49 -39.66
N TYR A 378 28.76 4.31 -38.46
CA TYR A 378 28.66 3.02 -37.76
C TYR A 378 27.23 2.80 -37.27
N PHE A 379 26.85 1.55 -37.12
CA PHE A 379 25.65 1.17 -36.38
C PHE A 379 26.05 0.69 -34.99
N TYR A 380 25.21 0.96 -34.02
CA TYR A 380 25.34 0.35 -32.71
C TYR A 380 24.04 -0.36 -32.34
N VAL A 381 24.17 -1.46 -31.63
CA VAL A 381 23.10 -2.30 -31.15
C VAL A 381 23.24 -2.37 -29.64
N LEU A 382 22.18 -2.01 -28.96
CA LEU A 382 22.01 -2.24 -27.52
C LEU A 382 21.17 -3.52 -27.37
N GLU A 383 21.72 -4.50 -26.70
CA GLU A 383 21.04 -5.74 -26.32
C GLU A 383 20.83 -5.70 -24.80
N VAL A 384 19.59 -5.81 -24.34
CA VAL A 384 19.26 -5.75 -22.93
C VAL A 384 18.58 -7.03 -22.53
N GLU A 385 19.08 -7.68 -21.48
CA GLU A 385 18.52 -8.92 -20.94
C GLU A 385 17.48 -8.58 -19.87
N THR A 386 16.23 -8.93 -20.14
CA THR A 386 15.16 -9.06 -19.13
C THR A 386 15.15 -10.53 -18.71
N GLY A 387 14.73 -10.88 -17.52
CA GLY A 387 14.75 -12.28 -17.06
C GLY A 387 14.17 -13.32 -18.02
N ASP A 388 13.28 -12.91 -18.93
CA ASP A 388 12.56 -13.78 -19.87
C ASP A 388 12.89 -13.53 -21.35
N GLU A 389 13.36 -12.34 -21.74
CA GLU A 389 13.59 -11.96 -23.14
C GLU A 389 14.86 -11.11 -23.31
N THR A 390 15.39 -11.08 -24.54
CA THR A 390 16.46 -10.16 -24.93
C THR A 390 15.90 -9.12 -25.88
N ILE A 391 15.92 -7.87 -25.44
CA ILE A 391 15.49 -6.71 -26.24
C ILE A 391 16.68 -6.18 -27.02
N LYS A 392 16.48 -5.92 -28.32
CA LYS A 392 17.50 -5.36 -29.20
C LYS A 392 17.02 -4.06 -29.83
N GLN A 393 17.71 -3.00 -29.52
CA GLN A 393 17.52 -1.68 -30.14
C GLN A 393 18.77 -1.29 -30.91
N TYR A 394 18.64 -0.57 -32.00
CA TYR A 394 19.79 -0.12 -32.80
C TYR A 394 19.63 1.31 -33.29
N ASN A 395 20.76 1.97 -33.45
CA ASN A 395 20.81 3.30 -34.08
C ASN A 395 22.16 3.49 -34.78
N LYS A 396 22.38 4.65 -35.39
CA LYS A 396 23.61 4.99 -36.14
C LYS A 396 24.35 6.13 -35.47
N MET A 397 25.67 6.09 -35.55
CA MET A 397 26.57 7.16 -35.10
C MET A 397 27.54 7.55 -36.20
N VAL A 398 28.08 8.78 -36.14
CA VAL A 398 29.04 9.32 -37.10
C VAL A 398 30.32 9.72 -36.36
N VAL A 399 31.41 9.06 -36.72
CA VAL A 399 32.77 9.38 -36.22
C VAL A 399 33.41 10.36 -37.17
N LEU A 400 33.89 11.47 -36.64
CA LEU A 400 34.60 12.52 -37.38
C LEU A 400 36.10 12.22 -37.48
N PRO A 401 36.81 12.80 -38.51
CA PRO A 401 38.26 12.61 -38.67
C PRO A 401 39.11 13.29 -37.56
#